data_82fc779402def6e8b635ffd76a6897bd
#
_entry.id   82fc779402def6e8b635ffd76a6897bd
#
_cell.length_a   1.000
_cell.length_b   1.000
_cell.length_c   1.000
_cell.angle_alpha   90.00
_cell.angle_beta   90.00
_cell.angle_gamma   90.00
#
_symmetry.space_group_name_H-M   'P 1'
#
loop_
_entity.id
_entity.type
_entity.pdbx_description
1 polymer ?
#
loop_
_entity_poly.entity_id
_entity_poly.type
_entity_poly.pdbx_seq_one_letter_code
_entity_poly.pdbx_strand_id
1 'polypeptide(L)'
;QGFTRTLAAEWGKYNITVNAICPGFFMTKMAAGLIKSLGEEKMAAQAPLGRLGDDEDLKGLTLLYASDAGKHITGQWLAVDGGVSVVLGAA
;
A
#
# COMPACT_ATOMS: atom_id res chain seq x y z
N GLN A 1 5.44 10.46 -0.99
CA GLN A 1 6.03 10.50 0.37
C GLN A 1 6.17 11.92 0.90
N GLY A 2 6.75 12.83 0.11
CA GLY A 2 6.96 14.21 0.54
C GLY A 2 5.68 14.92 0.93
N PHE A 3 4.61 14.71 0.14
CA PHE A 3 3.32 15.31 0.41
C PHE A 3 2.70 14.77 1.70
N THR A 4 2.78 13.46 1.91
CA THR A 4 2.29 12.82 3.14
C THR A 4 3.02 13.35 4.36
N ARG A 5 4.33 13.46 4.30
CA ARG A 5 5.15 13.94 5.42
C ARG A 5 4.87 15.41 5.73
N THR A 6 4.73 16.24 4.71
CA THR A 6 4.43 17.66 4.87
C THR A 6 3.07 17.86 5.54
N LEU A 7 2.03 17.18 5.05
CA LEU A 7 0.70 17.27 5.65
C LEU A 7 0.68 16.73 7.07
N ALA A 8 1.39 15.64 7.33
CA ALA A 8 1.47 15.08 8.68
C ALA A 8 2.08 16.09 9.65
N ALA A 9 3.14 16.77 9.23
CA ALA A 9 3.81 17.78 10.06
C ALA A 9 2.90 18.99 10.33
N GLU A 10 2.14 19.41 9.31
CA GLU A 10 1.28 20.59 9.44
C GLU A 10 0.00 20.30 10.24
N TRP A 11 -0.58 19.12 10.06
CA TRP A 11 -1.89 18.81 10.64
C TRP A 11 -1.82 18.08 11.96
N GLY A 12 -0.62 17.69 12.41
CA GLY A 12 -0.44 17.02 13.69
C GLY A 12 -0.98 17.83 14.87
N LYS A 13 -0.84 19.15 14.81
CA LYS A 13 -1.36 20.04 15.86
C LYS A 13 -2.89 19.99 16.02
N TYR A 14 -3.58 19.50 14.99
CA TYR A 14 -5.03 19.31 15.04
C TYR A 14 -5.41 17.88 15.37
N ASN A 15 -4.45 17.06 15.77
CA ASN A 15 -4.65 15.64 16.06
C ASN A 15 -5.13 14.86 14.84
N ILE A 16 -4.62 15.22 13.67
CA ILE A 16 -4.92 14.56 12.40
C ILE A 16 -3.68 13.77 11.97
N THR A 17 -3.86 12.48 11.69
CA THR A 17 -2.80 11.64 11.14
C THR A 17 -2.92 11.56 9.62
N VAL A 18 -1.77 11.56 8.94
CA VAL A 18 -1.72 11.45 7.48
C VAL A 18 -0.70 10.37 7.13
N ASN A 19 -1.16 9.31 6.52
CA ASN A 19 -0.33 8.19 6.11
C ASN A 19 -0.65 7.78 4.68
N ALA A 20 0.26 7.09 4.04
CA ALA A 20 0.09 6.62 2.68
C ALA A 20 0.21 5.10 2.60
N ILE A 21 -0.64 4.50 1.79
CA ILE A 21 -0.58 3.07 1.46
C ILE A 21 -0.23 2.97 -0.02
N CYS A 22 0.81 2.20 -0.34
CA CYS A 22 1.26 2.02 -1.71
C CYS A 22 1.05 0.56 -2.11
N PRO A 23 -0.09 0.22 -2.71
CA PRO A 23 -0.35 -1.14 -3.15
C PRO A 23 0.49 -1.49 -4.39
N GLY A 24 0.87 -2.76 -4.50
CA GLY A 24 1.47 -3.28 -5.71
C GLY A 24 0.40 -3.74 -6.69
N PHE A 25 0.63 -4.89 -7.35
CA PHE A 25 -0.36 -5.46 -8.26
C PHE A 25 -1.45 -6.17 -7.46
N PHE A 26 -2.68 -5.68 -7.60
CA PHE A 26 -3.84 -6.22 -6.91
C PHE A 26 -4.90 -6.69 -7.89
N MET A 27 -5.55 -7.81 -7.56
CA MET A 27 -6.66 -8.32 -8.33
C MET A 27 -7.92 -7.51 -7.98
N THR A 28 -8.25 -6.54 -8.82
CA THR A 28 -9.43 -5.71 -8.67
C THR A 28 -10.25 -5.77 -9.95
N LYS A 29 -11.51 -5.36 -9.87
CA LYS A 29 -12.37 -5.32 -11.07
C LYS A 29 -11.78 -4.42 -12.15
N MET A 30 -11.20 -3.30 -11.78
CA MET A 30 -10.61 -2.36 -12.73
C MET A 30 -9.33 -2.91 -13.36
N ALA A 31 -8.57 -3.68 -12.60
CA ALA A 31 -7.29 -4.24 -13.06
C ALA A 31 -7.45 -5.60 -13.75
N ALA A 32 -8.60 -6.25 -13.62
CA ALA A 32 -8.79 -7.62 -14.10
C ALA A 32 -8.48 -7.78 -15.58
N GLY A 33 -8.88 -6.83 -16.42
CA GLY A 33 -8.61 -6.87 -17.84
C GLY A 33 -7.12 -6.76 -18.16
N LEU A 34 -6.43 -5.85 -17.48
CA LEU A 34 -4.99 -5.66 -17.63
C LEU A 34 -4.22 -6.89 -17.15
N ILE A 35 -4.61 -7.45 -16.02
CA ILE A 35 -3.98 -8.64 -15.44
C ILE A 35 -4.13 -9.82 -16.38
N LYS A 36 -5.34 -10.02 -16.94
CA LYS A 36 -5.62 -11.08 -17.89
C LYS A 36 -4.78 -10.89 -19.16
N SER A 37 -4.62 -9.66 -19.61
CA SER A 37 -3.87 -9.31 -20.80
C SER A 37 -2.37 -9.54 -20.63
N LEU A 38 -1.82 -9.21 -19.47
CA LEU A 38 -0.40 -9.33 -19.17
C LEU A 38 0.00 -10.70 -18.62
N GLY A 39 -0.97 -11.48 -18.18
CA GLY A 39 -0.74 -12.79 -17.55
C GLY A 39 -0.59 -12.69 -16.03
N GLU A 40 -1.59 -13.25 -15.32
CA GLU A 40 -1.61 -13.21 -13.86
C GLU A 40 -0.38 -13.85 -13.23
N GLU A 41 0.01 -15.03 -13.73
CA GLU A 41 1.17 -15.75 -13.20
C GLU A 41 2.47 -14.95 -13.36
N LYS A 42 2.61 -14.27 -14.49
CA LYS A 42 3.78 -13.47 -14.79
C LYS A 42 3.88 -12.26 -13.87
N MET A 43 2.75 -11.63 -13.59
CA MET A 43 2.70 -10.50 -12.66
C MET A 43 2.96 -10.95 -11.22
N ALA A 44 2.33 -12.07 -10.83
CA ALA A 44 2.52 -12.63 -9.50
C ALA A 44 3.97 -13.04 -9.24
N ALA A 45 4.64 -13.55 -10.27
CA ALA A 45 6.02 -14.00 -10.15
C ALA A 45 7.00 -12.85 -9.87
N GLN A 46 6.63 -11.61 -10.11
CA GLN A 46 7.47 -10.45 -9.82
C GLN A 46 7.55 -10.17 -8.31
N ALA A 47 6.59 -10.66 -7.54
CA ALA A 47 6.58 -10.46 -6.10
C ALA A 47 7.27 -11.62 -5.39
N PRO A 48 8.17 -11.35 -4.44
CA PRO A 48 8.77 -12.43 -3.63
C PRO A 48 7.76 -13.37 -2.99
N LEU A 49 6.57 -12.86 -2.59
CA LEU A 49 5.53 -13.71 -2.05
C LEU A 49 4.80 -14.53 -3.12
N GLY A 50 5.05 -14.27 -4.38
CA GLY A 50 4.57 -15.11 -5.48
C GLY A 50 3.09 -15.00 -5.80
N ARG A 51 2.44 -13.92 -5.38
CA ARG A 51 1.01 -13.73 -5.65
C ARG A 51 0.66 -12.26 -5.80
N LEU A 52 -0.49 -12.01 -6.43
CA LEU A 52 -1.10 -10.68 -6.44
C LEU A 52 -1.76 -10.42 -5.09
N GLY A 53 -1.93 -9.16 -4.75
CA GLY A 53 -2.72 -8.78 -3.58
C GLY A 53 -4.22 -8.87 -3.89
N ASP A 54 -5.00 -9.00 -2.84
CA ASP A 54 -6.46 -8.97 -2.92
C ASP A 54 -7.03 -8.02 -1.87
N ASP A 55 -8.36 -7.91 -1.81
CA ASP A 55 -9.03 -6.96 -0.92
C ASP A 55 -8.64 -7.15 0.55
N GLU A 56 -8.38 -8.39 0.97
CA GLU A 56 -8.02 -8.67 2.36
C GLU A 56 -6.65 -8.07 2.74
N ASP A 57 -5.76 -7.95 1.76
CA ASP A 57 -4.39 -7.51 2.03
C ASP A 57 -4.28 -6.03 2.42
N LEU A 58 -5.30 -5.23 2.16
CA LEU A 58 -5.31 -3.81 2.51
C LEU A 58 -6.15 -3.51 3.75
N LYS A 59 -7.04 -4.42 4.15
CA LYS A 59 -7.99 -4.17 5.23
C LYS A 59 -7.33 -3.91 6.58
N GLY A 60 -6.36 -4.73 6.93
CA GLY A 60 -5.68 -4.60 8.22
C GLY A 60 -4.96 -3.26 8.38
N LEU A 61 -4.23 -2.84 7.36
CA LEU A 61 -3.49 -1.58 7.38
C LEU A 61 -4.45 -0.38 7.39
N THR A 62 -5.49 -0.42 6.56
CA THR A 62 -6.50 0.64 6.53
C THR A 62 -7.17 0.80 7.90
N LEU A 63 -7.55 -0.32 8.52
CA LEU A 63 -8.16 -0.31 9.82
C LEU A 63 -7.20 0.24 10.89
N LEU A 64 -5.94 -0.16 10.84
CA LEU A 64 -4.92 0.35 11.76
C LEU A 64 -4.81 1.87 11.66
N TYR A 65 -4.69 2.40 10.45
CA TYR A 65 -4.54 3.84 10.24
C TYR A 65 -5.80 4.62 10.61
N ALA A 66 -6.98 4.03 10.46
CA ALA A 66 -8.25 4.69 10.67
C ALA A 66 -8.80 4.54 12.10
N SER A 67 -8.13 3.77 12.96
CA SER A 67 -8.62 3.47 14.30
C SER A 67 -7.69 4.04 15.39
N ASP A 68 -8.13 3.96 16.62
CA ASP A 68 -7.31 4.37 17.76
C ASP A 68 -6.02 3.57 17.90
N ALA A 69 -5.98 2.36 17.33
CA ALA A 69 -4.75 1.57 17.32
C ALA A 69 -3.62 2.28 16.56
N GLY A 70 -3.94 3.12 15.60
CA GLY A 70 -2.98 3.89 14.84
C GLY A 70 -2.85 5.36 15.25
N LYS A 71 -3.39 5.75 16.38
CA LYS A 71 -3.46 7.17 16.78
C LYS A 71 -2.10 7.87 16.94
N HIS A 72 -1.03 7.11 17.08
CA HIS A 72 0.33 7.66 17.20
C HIS A 72 1.18 7.40 15.95
N ILE A 73 0.53 7.04 14.84
CA ILE A 73 1.18 6.79 13.55
C ILE A 73 0.80 7.90 12.59
N THR A 74 1.80 8.67 12.13
CA THR A 74 1.57 9.72 11.14
C THR A 74 2.83 9.93 10.31
N GLY A 75 2.65 10.43 9.10
CA GLY A 75 3.75 10.72 8.18
C GLY A 75 4.40 9.46 7.60
N GLN A 76 3.77 8.30 7.71
CA GLN A 76 4.35 7.04 7.29
C GLN A 76 3.83 6.61 5.92
N TRP A 77 4.62 5.77 5.29
CA TRP A 77 4.38 5.26 3.96
C TRP A 77 4.72 3.78 3.99
N LEU A 78 3.79 2.93 3.59
CA LEU A 78 4.01 1.49 3.60
C LEU A 78 3.59 0.88 2.26
N ALA A 79 4.53 0.15 1.65
CA ALA A 79 4.24 -0.62 0.45
C ALA A 79 3.59 -1.94 0.83
N VAL A 80 2.47 -2.25 0.18
CA VAL A 80 1.77 -3.53 0.34
C VAL A 80 1.81 -4.21 -1.02
N ASP A 81 2.94 -4.83 -1.33
CA ASP A 81 3.29 -5.25 -2.69
C ASP A 81 3.92 -6.66 -2.76
N GLY A 82 3.83 -7.43 -1.70
CA GLY A 82 4.42 -8.77 -1.68
C GLY A 82 5.95 -8.77 -1.79
N GLY A 83 6.58 -7.62 -1.59
CA GLY A 83 8.04 -7.49 -1.62
C GLY A 83 8.62 -6.98 -2.94
N VAL A 84 7.77 -6.60 -3.90
CA VAL A 84 8.25 -6.14 -5.22
C VAL A 84 9.25 -4.99 -5.09
N SER A 85 8.95 -3.98 -4.27
CA SER A 85 9.80 -2.80 -4.13
C SER A 85 11.17 -3.13 -3.53
N VAL A 86 11.26 -4.16 -2.73
CA VAL A 86 12.52 -4.59 -2.14
C VAL A 86 13.44 -5.20 -3.20
N VAL A 87 12.86 -6.01 -4.09
CA VAL A 87 13.63 -6.69 -5.14
C VAL A 87 14.08 -5.71 -6.22
N LEU A 88 13.19 -4.79 -6.61
CA LEU A 88 13.49 -3.81 -7.65
C LEU A 88 14.33 -2.64 -7.14
N GLY A 89 14.54 -2.54 -5.83
CA GLY A 89 15.24 -1.41 -5.24
C GLY A 89 14.47 -0.10 -5.37
N ALA A 90 13.19 -0.17 -5.72
CA ALA A 90 12.33 1.02 -5.85
C ALA A 90 11.76 1.37 -4.47
N ALA A 91 12.38 2.30 -3.81
CA ALA A 91 11.93 2.76 -2.51
C ALA A 91 10.99 3.95 -2.64
#